data_37b604041471be9f82ee4cbc22d1018c
#
_entry.id   37b604041471be9f82ee4cbc22d1018c
#
_cell.length_a   1.000
_cell.length_b   1.000
_cell.length_c   1.000
_cell.angle_alpha   90.00
_cell.angle_beta   90.00
_cell.angle_gamma   90.00
#
_symmetry.space_group_name_H-M   'P 1'
#
loop_
_entity.id
_entity.type
_entity.pdbx_description
1 polymer ?
#
loop_
_entity_poly.entity_id
_entity_poly.type
_entity_poly.pdbx_seq_one_letter_code
_entity_poly.pdbx_strand_id
1 'polypeptide(L)'
;MTAVPPLSRRDEPVVAWKRAQVLLRPDSPEVRFAGTVRTDLPYRADDVFHCRLGHRRLDPECSCGFYALPDRLAVPHSVLTTAVVEVELEGRVVRHRACLRAERQRVRLITFDGWCSYCTGVAAAVAGVQSSWPELPPPWLRAVPVCDPHRCLFPLVVTGDALALATGAPVAWDRASESRASRSLRRVYRTARGVPRRSGR
;
A
#
# COMPACT_ATOMS: atom_id res chain seq x y z
N MET A 1 -14.36 30.25 5.83
CA MET A 1 -13.75 29.07 5.19
C MET A 1 -14.09 29.15 3.70
N THR A 2 -13.16 29.52 2.84
CA THR A 2 -13.35 29.62 1.39
C THR A 2 -13.37 28.21 0.81
N ALA A 3 -14.50 27.80 0.27
CA ALA A 3 -14.65 26.55 -0.45
C ALA A 3 -13.68 26.52 -1.63
N VAL A 4 -12.75 25.56 -1.64
CA VAL A 4 -11.91 25.31 -2.81
C VAL A 4 -12.81 24.79 -3.92
N PRO A 5 -12.86 25.43 -5.10
CA PRO A 5 -13.72 25.00 -6.17
C PRO A 5 -13.39 23.55 -6.56
N PRO A 6 -14.42 22.73 -6.90
CA PRO A 6 -14.17 21.39 -7.41
C PRO A 6 -13.30 21.50 -8.66
N LEU A 7 -12.25 20.68 -8.75
CA LEU A 7 -11.56 20.48 -10.02
C LEU A 7 -12.64 20.02 -11.00
N SER A 8 -12.81 20.79 -12.09
CA SER A 8 -13.82 20.54 -13.11
C SER A 8 -13.83 19.05 -13.48
N ARG A 9 -15.01 18.55 -13.92
CA ARG A 9 -15.11 17.27 -14.64
C ARG A 9 -14.05 17.26 -15.75
N ARG A 10 -12.90 16.73 -15.45
CA ARG A 10 -11.92 16.36 -16.47
C ARG A 10 -12.28 14.93 -16.83
N ASP A 11 -12.57 14.69 -18.08
CA ASP A 11 -12.75 13.35 -18.64
C ASP A 11 -11.44 12.55 -18.63
N GLU A 12 -10.32 13.22 -18.30
CA GLU A 12 -9.00 12.59 -18.17
C GLU A 12 -8.75 12.14 -16.74
N PRO A 13 -8.32 10.88 -16.55
CA PRO A 13 -7.95 10.34 -15.25
C PRO A 13 -6.80 11.15 -14.62
N VAL A 14 -6.89 11.39 -13.34
CA VAL A 14 -5.83 12.10 -12.60
C VAL A 14 -4.89 11.08 -11.96
N VAL A 15 -3.62 11.11 -12.36
CA VAL A 15 -2.59 10.27 -11.74
C VAL A 15 -2.19 10.85 -10.39
N ALA A 16 -2.14 10.01 -9.38
CA ALA A 16 -1.81 10.38 -8.01
C ALA A 16 -1.14 9.20 -7.27
N TRP A 17 -0.61 9.46 -6.07
CA TRP A 17 0.16 8.47 -5.30
C TRP A 17 -0.35 8.38 -3.87
N LYS A 18 -0.26 7.18 -3.31
CA LYS A 18 -0.60 6.95 -1.91
C LYS A 18 0.19 5.78 -1.33
N ARG A 19 0.27 5.71 -0.01
CA ARG A 19 0.69 4.50 0.66
C ARG A 19 -0.48 3.57 0.90
N ALA A 20 -0.23 2.28 0.67
CA ALA A 20 -1.21 1.25 0.93
C ALA A 20 -0.54 0.00 1.52
N GLN A 21 -1.28 -0.70 2.37
CA GLN A 21 -0.99 -2.09 2.67
C GLN A 21 -1.50 -2.93 1.52
N VAL A 22 -0.68 -3.84 1.02
CA VAL A 22 -1.10 -4.88 0.08
C VAL A 22 -1.48 -6.09 0.91
N LEU A 23 -2.69 -6.59 0.71
CA LEU A 23 -3.28 -7.66 1.48
C LEU A 23 -3.40 -8.91 0.63
N LEU A 24 -2.91 -10.03 1.16
CA LEU A 24 -2.95 -11.35 0.55
C LEU A 24 -3.95 -12.21 1.30
N ARG A 25 -4.61 -13.11 0.59
CA ARG A 25 -5.51 -14.08 1.15
C ARG A 25 -4.89 -15.49 1.04
N PRO A 26 -4.78 -16.27 2.15
CA PRO A 26 -4.08 -17.54 2.12
C PRO A 26 -4.69 -18.60 1.20
N ASP A 27 -6.01 -18.56 1.05
CA ASP A 27 -6.82 -19.56 0.36
C ASP A 27 -7.32 -19.11 -1.03
N SER A 28 -6.80 -17.97 -1.53
CA SER A 28 -7.27 -17.36 -2.77
C SER A 28 -6.18 -16.50 -3.41
N PRO A 29 -6.13 -16.38 -4.75
CA PRO A 29 -5.27 -15.42 -5.42
C PRO A 29 -5.74 -13.97 -5.25
N GLU A 30 -6.79 -13.74 -4.49
CA GLU A 30 -7.35 -12.41 -4.30
C GLU A 30 -6.36 -11.51 -3.57
N VAL A 31 -6.17 -10.31 -4.13
CA VAL A 31 -5.36 -9.23 -3.54
C VAL A 31 -6.24 -8.03 -3.27
N ARG A 32 -6.08 -7.45 -2.11
CA ARG A 32 -6.74 -6.20 -1.72
C ARG A 32 -5.72 -5.17 -1.27
N PHE A 33 -6.18 -3.96 -1.15
CA PHE A 33 -5.40 -2.84 -0.62
C PHE A 33 -6.12 -2.27 0.59
N ALA A 34 -5.36 -1.77 1.56
CA ALA A 34 -5.93 -1.01 2.67
C ALA A 34 -5.16 0.30 2.84
N GLY A 35 -5.86 1.34 3.23
CA GLY A 35 -5.26 2.62 3.55
C GLY A 35 -4.46 2.57 4.86
N THR A 36 -3.68 3.63 5.11
CA THR A 36 -2.90 3.75 6.36
C THR A 36 -3.76 4.13 7.56
N VAL A 37 -4.90 4.75 7.33
CA VAL A 37 -5.80 5.26 8.37
C VAL A 37 -7.02 4.37 8.55
N ARG A 38 -7.50 3.79 7.44
CA ARG A 38 -8.64 2.87 7.43
C ARG A 38 -8.22 1.54 6.86
N THR A 39 -7.91 0.60 7.73
CA THR A 39 -7.52 -0.77 7.38
C THR A 39 -8.72 -1.71 7.36
N ASP A 40 -9.81 -1.29 7.96
CA ASP A 40 -11.06 -2.02 8.12
C ASP A 40 -11.92 -2.12 6.84
N LEU A 41 -11.55 -1.39 5.79
CA LEU A 41 -12.22 -1.38 4.49
C LEU A 41 -11.22 -1.68 3.36
N PRO A 42 -10.82 -2.95 3.20
CA PRO A 42 -9.98 -3.34 2.07
C PRO A 42 -10.70 -3.11 0.74
N TYR A 43 -9.98 -2.56 -0.24
CA TYR A 43 -10.49 -2.27 -1.58
C TYR A 43 -9.69 -3.01 -2.67
N ARG A 44 -10.30 -3.16 -3.85
CA ARG A 44 -9.67 -3.80 -5.02
C ARG A 44 -8.70 -2.85 -5.73
N ALA A 45 -7.92 -3.39 -6.68
CA ALA A 45 -7.06 -2.58 -7.54
C ALA A 45 -7.86 -1.60 -8.41
N ASP A 46 -9.03 -2.01 -8.88
CA ASP A 46 -10.03 -1.14 -9.51
C ASP A 46 -11.29 -1.17 -8.63
N ASP A 47 -11.64 -0.03 -8.05
CA ASP A 47 -12.75 0.02 -7.10
C ASP A 47 -13.45 1.39 -7.08
N VAL A 48 -14.72 1.34 -6.69
CA VAL A 48 -15.57 2.50 -6.43
C VAL A 48 -15.70 2.68 -4.92
N PHE A 49 -15.66 3.91 -4.44
CA PHE A 49 -15.78 4.16 -3.03
C PHE A 49 -17.14 3.73 -2.46
N HIS A 50 -17.10 3.26 -1.22
CA HIS A 50 -18.29 2.95 -0.44
C HIS A 50 -18.33 3.87 0.79
N CYS A 51 -19.42 4.62 0.93
CA CYS A 51 -19.64 5.47 2.09
C CYS A 51 -20.50 4.76 3.13
N ARG A 52 -20.04 4.69 4.38
CA ARG A 52 -20.83 4.14 5.49
C ARG A 52 -22.10 4.93 5.80
N LEU A 53 -22.11 6.22 5.41
CA LEU A 53 -23.30 7.08 5.54
C LEU A 53 -24.24 7.00 4.32
N GLY A 54 -23.96 6.09 3.37
CA GLY A 54 -24.82 5.84 2.21
C GLY A 54 -24.68 6.84 1.06
N HIS A 55 -23.69 7.73 1.08
CA HIS A 55 -23.47 8.65 -0.03
C HIS A 55 -23.12 7.89 -1.31
N ARG A 56 -23.85 8.15 -2.39
CA ARG A 56 -23.57 7.58 -3.72
C ARG A 56 -22.57 8.41 -4.53
N ARG A 57 -22.32 9.64 -4.11
CA ARG A 57 -21.33 10.56 -4.68
C ARG A 57 -20.48 11.16 -3.58
N LEU A 58 -19.31 11.69 -3.95
CA LEU A 58 -18.47 12.40 -3.00
C LEU A 58 -19.23 13.57 -2.37
N ASP A 59 -19.36 13.53 -1.06
CA ASP A 59 -19.93 14.60 -0.25
C ASP A 59 -18.77 15.44 0.31
N PRO A 60 -18.78 16.78 0.11
CA PRO A 60 -17.73 17.66 0.64
C PRO A 60 -17.59 17.58 2.16
N GLU A 61 -18.68 17.41 2.89
CA GLU A 61 -18.72 17.37 4.35
C GLU A 61 -18.37 15.97 4.92
N CYS A 62 -18.37 14.94 4.08
CA CYS A 62 -18.02 13.58 4.47
C CYS A 62 -16.56 13.25 4.10
N SER A 63 -15.93 12.41 4.90
CA SER A 63 -14.58 11.88 4.62
C SER A 63 -14.57 10.68 3.67
N CYS A 64 -15.67 10.40 2.94
CA CYS A 64 -15.74 9.28 1.99
C CYS A 64 -14.90 9.53 0.73
N GLY A 65 -14.58 8.46 0.00
CA GLY A 65 -13.78 8.51 -1.22
C GLY A 65 -12.36 7.99 -1.07
N PHE A 66 -11.66 7.86 -2.19
CA PHE A 66 -10.26 7.46 -2.22
C PHE A 66 -9.36 8.67 -2.14
N TYR A 67 -8.43 8.66 -1.21
CA TYR A 67 -7.45 9.73 -1.00
C TYR A 67 -6.11 9.36 -1.62
N ALA A 68 -5.50 10.33 -2.34
CA ALA A 68 -4.15 10.21 -2.88
C ALA A 68 -3.48 11.58 -2.93
N LEU A 69 -2.16 11.61 -3.05
CA LEU A 69 -1.36 12.83 -3.14
C LEU A 69 -0.99 13.11 -4.60
N PRO A 70 -1.02 14.37 -5.04
CA PRO A 70 -0.69 14.73 -6.42
C PRO A 70 0.81 14.55 -6.74
N ASP A 71 1.65 14.38 -5.73
CA ASP A 71 3.09 14.23 -5.87
C ASP A 71 3.57 12.97 -5.13
N ARG A 72 4.35 12.13 -5.82
CA ARG A 72 4.98 10.93 -5.26
C ARG A 72 5.90 11.26 -4.09
N LEU A 73 6.65 12.36 -4.17
CA LEU A 73 7.60 12.77 -3.13
C LEU A 73 6.91 13.22 -1.84
N ALA A 74 5.66 13.68 -1.96
CA ALA A 74 4.85 14.04 -0.80
C ALA A 74 4.27 12.83 -0.05
N VAL A 75 4.40 11.60 -0.59
CA VAL A 75 3.90 10.39 0.07
C VAL A 75 4.76 10.08 1.30
N PRO A 76 4.22 10.16 2.53
CA PRO A 76 5.02 10.04 3.73
C PRO A 76 5.58 8.62 3.88
N HIS A 77 6.81 8.52 4.41
CA HIS A 77 7.33 7.23 4.82
C HIS A 77 6.52 6.70 6.02
N SER A 78 6.05 5.46 5.92
CA SER A 78 5.33 4.82 7.00
C SER A 78 5.83 3.39 7.18
N VAL A 79 6.11 3.04 8.43
CA VAL A 79 6.47 1.66 8.82
C VAL A 79 5.31 0.69 8.76
N LEU A 80 4.10 1.23 8.68
CA LEU A 80 2.86 0.46 8.69
C LEU A 80 2.41 0.02 7.30
N THR A 81 2.99 0.62 6.27
CA THR A 81 2.66 0.34 4.89
C THR A 81 3.86 -0.20 4.14
N THR A 82 3.63 -1.15 3.30
CA THR A 82 4.68 -1.88 2.60
C THR A 82 4.85 -1.45 1.14
N ALA A 83 3.91 -0.66 0.59
CA ALA A 83 3.95 -0.22 -0.80
C ALA A 83 3.55 1.24 -0.98
N VAL A 84 4.15 1.89 -1.97
CA VAL A 84 3.62 3.10 -2.61
C VAL A 84 2.84 2.64 -3.83
N VAL A 85 1.61 3.07 -3.98
CA VAL A 85 0.81 2.78 -5.16
C VAL A 85 0.56 4.05 -5.97
N GLU A 86 0.79 3.97 -7.27
CA GLU A 86 0.33 4.94 -8.24
C GLU A 86 -1.09 4.58 -8.63
N VAL A 87 -1.98 5.55 -8.60
CA VAL A 87 -3.40 5.36 -8.90
C VAL A 87 -3.89 6.35 -9.94
N GLU A 88 -4.77 5.89 -10.79
CA GLU A 88 -5.67 6.75 -11.57
C GLU A 88 -6.90 7.04 -10.73
N LEU A 89 -7.23 8.30 -10.61
CA LEU A 89 -8.43 8.79 -9.94
C LEU A 89 -9.47 9.18 -11.00
N GLU A 90 -10.65 8.61 -10.89
CA GLU A 90 -11.73 8.76 -11.86
C GLU A 90 -13.04 9.20 -11.18
N GLY A 91 -14.02 9.56 -12.01
CA GLY A 91 -15.29 10.11 -11.56
C GLY A 91 -15.14 11.53 -11.05
N ARG A 92 -15.88 11.89 -10.02
CA ARG A 92 -15.72 13.19 -9.40
C ARG A 92 -14.42 13.22 -8.60
N VAL A 93 -13.47 14.06 -9.02
CA VAL A 93 -12.22 14.30 -8.29
C VAL A 93 -12.26 15.68 -7.66
N VAL A 94 -12.01 15.76 -6.37
CA VAL A 94 -11.98 17.03 -5.62
C VAL A 94 -10.65 17.19 -4.89
N ARG A 95 -10.16 18.44 -4.81
CA ARG A 95 -9.03 18.77 -3.96
C ARG A 95 -9.52 18.93 -2.52
N HIS A 96 -8.85 18.25 -1.61
CA HIS A 96 -9.14 18.31 -0.18
C HIS A 96 -7.85 18.57 0.60
N ARG A 97 -7.65 19.80 1.04
CA ARG A 97 -6.39 20.24 1.67
C ARG A 97 -5.18 19.98 0.75
N ALA A 98 -4.25 19.13 1.18
CA ALA A 98 -3.04 18.77 0.43
C ALA A 98 -3.19 17.49 -0.42
N CYS A 99 -4.38 16.88 -0.48
CA CYS A 99 -4.62 15.63 -1.19
C CYS A 99 -5.74 15.76 -2.22
N LEU A 100 -5.84 14.77 -3.09
CA LEU A 100 -6.95 14.54 -4.00
C LEU A 100 -7.87 13.49 -3.40
N ARG A 101 -9.16 13.62 -3.66
CA ARG A 101 -10.19 12.69 -3.23
C ARG A 101 -11.07 12.34 -4.42
N ALA A 102 -11.30 11.06 -4.69
CA ALA A 102 -12.01 10.59 -5.87
C ALA A 102 -13.08 9.55 -5.55
N GLU A 103 -14.06 9.44 -6.46
CA GLU A 103 -15.12 8.44 -6.39
C GLU A 103 -14.63 7.05 -6.80
N ARG A 104 -13.68 6.99 -7.73
CA ARG A 104 -13.11 5.73 -8.23
C ARG A 104 -11.60 5.84 -8.29
N GLN A 105 -10.95 4.71 -8.12
CA GLN A 105 -9.52 4.59 -8.34
C GLN A 105 -9.20 3.28 -9.05
N ARG A 106 -8.13 3.33 -9.87
CA ARG A 106 -7.47 2.16 -10.43
C ARG A 106 -5.99 2.20 -10.07
N VAL A 107 -5.46 1.11 -9.53
CA VAL A 107 -4.03 0.97 -9.26
C VAL A 107 -3.30 0.74 -10.58
N ARG A 108 -2.28 1.56 -10.86
CA ARG A 108 -1.44 1.50 -12.07
C ARG A 108 -0.09 0.85 -11.84
N LEU A 109 0.46 1.06 -10.65
CA LEU A 109 1.78 0.54 -10.29
C LEU A 109 1.84 0.31 -8.79
N ILE A 110 2.41 -0.81 -8.40
CA ILE A 110 2.68 -1.16 -7.00
C ILE A 110 4.19 -1.11 -6.80
N THR A 111 4.68 -0.22 -5.95
CA THR A 111 6.11 -0.10 -5.66
C THR A 111 6.39 -0.53 -4.23
N PHE A 112 7.07 -1.65 -4.06
CA PHE A 112 7.57 -2.09 -2.77
C PHE A 112 8.96 -1.52 -2.49
N ASP A 113 9.32 -1.46 -1.21
CA ASP A 113 10.72 -1.32 -0.79
C ASP A 113 11.51 -2.52 -1.37
N GLY A 114 12.57 -2.24 -2.11
CA GLY A 114 13.41 -3.24 -2.77
C GLY A 114 14.27 -4.08 -1.81
N TRP A 115 14.06 -3.93 -0.50
CA TRP A 115 14.84 -4.60 0.54
C TRP A 115 13.97 -5.55 1.37
N CYS A 116 14.57 -6.65 1.78
CA CYS A 116 13.92 -7.62 2.64
C CYS A 116 13.54 -7.01 4.01
N SER A 117 12.32 -7.26 4.46
CA SER A 117 11.83 -6.78 5.76
C SER A 117 12.55 -7.41 6.97
N TYR A 118 13.31 -8.50 6.77
CA TYR A 118 13.96 -9.27 7.83
C TYR A 118 15.49 -9.19 7.82
N CYS A 119 16.10 -8.75 6.72
CA CYS A 119 17.55 -8.56 6.60
C CYS A 119 17.88 -7.42 5.64
N THR A 120 19.15 -7.26 5.27
CA THR A 120 19.63 -6.27 4.29
C THR A 120 19.71 -6.83 2.86
N GLY A 121 19.17 -8.02 2.61
CA GLY A 121 19.16 -8.64 1.29
C GLY A 121 18.12 -7.98 0.37
N VAL A 122 18.36 -8.10 -0.92
CA VAL A 122 17.43 -7.59 -1.95
C VAL A 122 16.14 -8.41 -1.90
N ALA A 123 15.01 -7.74 -1.93
CA ALA A 123 13.72 -8.39 -2.00
C ALA A 123 13.48 -9.01 -3.38
N ALA A 124 12.92 -10.21 -3.40
CA ALA A 124 12.59 -10.97 -4.62
C ALA A 124 11.10 -11.38 -4.68
N ALA A 125 10.41 -11.30 -3.54
CA ALA A 125 8.99 -11.65 -3.43
C ALA A 125 8.36 -10.90 -2.25
N VAL A 126 7.06 -11.10 -2.05
CA VAL A 126 6.34 -10.69 -0.85
C VAL A 126 5.85 -11.91 -0.08
N ALA A 127 5.92 -11.87 1.24
CA ALA A 127 5.36 -12.88 2.13
C ALA A 127 4.11 -12.35 2.84
N GLY A 128 3.12 -13.21 3.02
CA GLY A 128 1.95 -12.91 3.84
C GLY A 128 2.26 -13.04 5.32
N VAL A 129 2.10 -11.98 6.09
CA VAL A 129 2.32 -11.98 7.53
C VAL A 129 1.08 -11.49 8.27
N GLN A 130 0.78 -12.15 9.39
CA GLN A 130 -0.24 -11.66 10.31
C GLN A 130 0.22 -10.32 10.89
N SER A 131 -0.64 -9.32 10.85
CA SER A 131 -0.36 -8.01 11.44
C SER A 131 -1.19 -7.85 12.71
N SER A 132 -0.51 -7.59 13.81
CA SER A 132 -1.16 -7.23 15.07
C SER A 132 -1.52 -5.74 15.13
N TRP A 133 -0.94 -4.94 14.23
CA TRP A 133 -1.21 -3.50 14.20
C TRP A 133 -0.91 -2.88 12.83
N PRO A 134 -1.83 -2.11 12.21
CA PRO A 134 -3.25 -2.10 12.57
C PRO A 134 -3.87 -3.48 12.37
N GLU A 135 -4.86 -3.81 13.19
CA GLU A 135 -5.54 -5.10 13.11
C GLU A 135 -6.22 -5.24 11.74
N LEU A 136 -5.90 -6.31 11.03
CA LEU A 136 -6.53 -6.64 9.75
C LEU A 136 -7.67 -7.61 10.01
N PRO A 137 -8.82 -7.41 9.37
CA PRO A 137 -9.89 -8.40 9.47
C PRO A 137 -9.43 -9.72 8.86
N PRO A 138 -9.64 -10.86 9.54
CA PRO A 138 -9.39 -12.17 8.94
C PRO A 138 -10.17 -12.33 7.62
N PRO A 139 -9.65 -13.07 6.64
CA PRO A 139 -8.42 -13.87 6.64
C PRO A 139 -7.20 -13.15 6.05
N TRP A 140 -7.18 -11.82 6.02
CA TRP A 140 -6.16 -11.04 5.32
C TRP A 140 -4.80 -11.07 6.02
N LEU A 141 -3.75 -11.29 5.22
CA LEU A 141 -2.35 -11.17 5.61
C LEU A 141 -1.73 -9.96 4.91
N ARG A 142 -0.88 -9.22 5.62
CA ARG A 142 -0.14 -8.11 5.03
C ARG A 142 1.04 -8.64 4.23
N ALA A 143 1.19 -8.18 2.98
CA ALA A 143 2.34 -8.45 2.15
C ALA A 143 3.56 -7.67 2.64
N VAL A 144 4.66 -8.35 2.89
CA VAL A 144 5.96 -7.76 3.24
C VAL A 144 7.04 -8.25 2.29
N PRO A 145 7.97 -7.38 1.84
CA PRO A 145 9.08 -7.78 1.00
C PRO A 145 10.00 -8.79 1.68
N VAL A 146 10.38 -9.85 0.96
CA VAL A 146 11.30 -10.88 1.44
C VAL A 146 12.33 -11.25 0.36
N CYS A 147 13.57 -11.54 0.77
CA CYS A 147 14.60 -12.09 -0.10
C CYS A 147 14.48 -13.61 -0.21
N ASP A 148 15.15 -14.22 -1.19
CA ASP A 148 15.09 -15.67 -1.41
C ASP A 148 15.41 -16.50 -0.16
N PRO A 149 16.47 -16.22 0.64
CA PRO A 149 16.73 -16.96 1.86
C PRO A 149 15.61 -16.91 2.91
N HIS A 150 14.75 -15.88 2.90
CA HIS A 150 13.66 -15.75 3.87
C HIS A 150 12.32 -16.27 3.37
N ARG A 151 12.21 -16.66 2.10
CA ARG A 151 10.93 -17.17 1.53
C ARG A 151 10.45 -18.43 2.25
N CYS A 152 11.35 -19.33 2.60
CA CYS A 152 11.01 -20.59 3.27
C CYS A 152 10.45 -20.43 4.70
N LEU A 153 10.55 -19.23 5.28
CA LEU A 153 10.03 -18.96 6.63
C LEU A 153 8.53 -18.66 6.65
N PHE A 154 7.89 -18.54 5.48
CA PHE A 154 6.50 -18.12 5.38
C PHE A 154 5.67 -19.12 4.59
N PRO A 155 4.47 -19.44 5.08
CA PRO A 155 3.56 -20.37 4.39
C PRO A 155 2.96 -19.80 3.11
N LEU A 156 2.86 -18.46 3.02
CA LEU A 156 2.36 -17.76 1.84
C LEU A 156 3.44 -16.83 1.31
N VAL A 157 3.90 -17.10 0.09
CA VAL A 157 4.85 -16.23 -0.63
C VAL A 157 4.34 -16.02 -2.06
N VAL A 158 4.33 -14.78 -2.51
CA VAL A 158 3.85 -14.38 -3.82
C VAL A 158 4.97 -13.62 -4.55
N THR A 159 5.27 -13.99 -5.79
CA THR A 159 6.23 -13.26 -6.64
C THR A 159 5.63 -11.95 -7.14
N GLY A 160 6.50 -11.02 -7.60
CA GLY A 160 6.03 -9.78 -8.22
C GLY A 160 5.11 -10.02 -9.43
N ASP A 161 5.45 -10.99 -10.28
CA ASP A 161 4.66 -11.35 -11.47
C ASP A 161 3.28 -11.92 -11.09
N ALA A 162 3.23 -12.81 -10.10
CA ALA A 162 1.96 -13.36 -9.63
C ALA A 162 1.07 -12.27 -8.99
N LEU A 163 1.68 -11.33 -8.26
CA LEU A 163 0.98 -10.18 -7.71
C LEU A 163 0.48 -9.24 -8.81
N ALA A 164 1.30 -8.99 -9.85
CA ALA A 164 0.90 -8.19 -11.00
C ALA A 164 -0.27 -8.83 -11.76
N LEU A 165 -0.25 -10.13 -11.95
CA LEU A 165 -1.36 -10.88 -12.57
C LEU A 165 -2.63 -10.76 -11.75
N ALA A 166 -2.55 -10.93 -10.43
CA ALA A 166 -3.71 -10.88 -9.52
C ALA A 166 -4.33 -9.48 -9.41
N THR A 167 -3.55 -8.43 -9.60
CA THR A 167 -4.01 -7.03 -9.46
C THR A 167 -4.27 -6.33 -10.78
N GLY A 168 -3.74 -6.85 -11.88
CA GLY A 168 -3.72 -6.16 -13.18
C GLY A 168 -2.78 -4.96 -13.21
N ALA A 169 -1.92 -4.77 -12.20
CA ALA A 169 -0.99 -3.65 -12.08
C ALA A 169 0.46 -4.16 -11.96
N PRO A 170 1.42 -3.57 -12.70
CA PRO A 170 2.83 -3.91 -12.58
C PRO A 170 3.35 -3.77 -11.16
N VAL A 171 4.37 -4.56 -10.81
CA VAL A 171 5.07 -4.49 -9.52
C VAL A 171 6.51 -4.05 -9.74
N ALA A 172 6.94 -3.04 -9.00
CA ALA A 172 8.30 -2.52 -9.00
C ALA A 172 8.93 -2.64 -7.61
N TRP A 173 10.26 -2.70 -7.60
CA TRP A 173 11.08 -2.75 -6.39
C TRP A 173 11.95 -1.51 -6.31
N ASP A 174 11.63 -0.60 -5.38
CA ASP A 174 12.41 0.62 -5.17
C ASP A 174 13.63 0.34 -4.28
N ARG A 175 14.80 0.24 -4.92
CA ARG A 175 16.09 0.03 -4.23
C ARG A 175 16.75 1.34 -3.77
N ALA A 176 16.29 2.47 -4.30
CA ALA A 176 16.83 3.78 -3.94
C ALA A 176 16.29 4.32 -2.62
N SER A 177 15.14 3.81 -2.16
CA SER A 177 14.41 4.31 -0.99
C SER A 177 14.99 3.90 0.36
N GLU A 178 16.23 3.39 0.42
CA GLU A 178 16.87 3.04 1.70
C GLU A 178 17.03 4.28 2.60
N SER A 179 15.93 4.71 3.19
CA SER A 179 15.94 5.80 4.16
C SER A 179 16.70 5.34 5.43
N ARG A 180 17.40 6.27 6.09
CA ARG A 180 18.03 6.02 7.40
C ARG A 180 17.03 5.44 8.42
N ALA A 181 15.75 5.80 8.31
CA ALA A 181 14.67 5.30 9.14
C ALA A 181 14.39 3.81 8.93
N SER A 182 14.40 3.32 7.68
CA SER A 182 14.25 1.89 7.38
C SER A 182 15.39 1.07 7.97
N ARG A 183 16.62 1.57 7.94
CA ARG A 183 17.80 0.94 8.57
C ARG A 183 17.69 0.85 10.09
N SER A 184 17.27 1.91 10.75
CA SER A 184 17.10 1.96 12.21
C SER A 184 16.00 1.02 12.69
N LEU A 185 14.86 0.99 11.99
CA LEU A 185 13.74 0.13 12.35
C LEU A 185 14.03 -1.36 12.12
N ARG A 186 14.73 -1.71 11.04
CA ARG A 186 15.23 -3.08 10.84
C ARG A 186 16.16 -3.52 11.99
N ARG A 187 16.95 -2.59 12.52
CA ARG A 187 17.83 -2.84 13.68
C ARG A 187 17.00 -3.13 14.93
N VAL A 188 15.94 -2.39 15.19
CA VAL A 188 15.03 -2.58 16.33
C VAL A 188 14.26 -3.91 16.21
N TYR A 189 13.72 -4.23 15.03
CA TYR A 189 13.01 -5.51 14.78
C TYR A 189 13.94 -6.73 14.93
N ARG A 190 15.19 -6.58 14.53
CA ARG A 190 16.22 -7.64 14.70
C ARG A 190 16.53 -7.92 16.16
N THR A 191 16.67 -6.89 16.99
CA THR A 191 16.93 -7.03 18.42
C THR A 191 15.72 -7.57 19.17
N ALA A 192 14.51 -7.15 18.82
CA ALA A 192 13.29 -7.60 19.48
C ALA A 192 12.94 -9.08 19.21
N ARG A 193 13.46 -9.69 18.13
CA ARG A 193 13.18 -11.09 17.76
C ARG A 193 14.32 -12.06 18.01
N GLY A 194 15.39 -11.64 18.69
CA GLY A 194 16.51 -12.54 19.08
C GLY A 194 17.24 -13.20 17.89
N VAL A 195 17.16 -12.64 16.68
CA VAL A 195 17.85 -13.17 15.50
C VAL A 195 19.36 -12.95 15.71
N PRO A 196 20.18 -14.03 15.83
CA PRO A 196 21.59 -13.88 16.10
C PRO A 196 22.28 -13.11 14.97
N ARG A 197 23.17 -12.18 15.32
CA ARG A 197 24.10 -11.56 14.39
C ARG A 197 24.95 -12.65 13.78
N ARG A 198 24.84 -12.94 12.49
CA ARG A 198 25.90 -13.66 11.79
C ARG A 198 27.15 -12.77 11.85
N SER A 199 28.09 -13.13 12.66
CA SER A 199 29.46 -12.59 12.61
C SER A 199 30.03 -12.98 11.25
N GLY A 200 30.14 -12.01 10.33
CA GLY A 200 30.91 -12.20 9.10
C GLY A 200 32.36 -12.44 9.46
N ARG A 201 32.91 -13.52 8.97
CA ARG A 201 34.34 -13.70 8.75
C ARG A 201 34.63 -13.38 7.30
#